data_907455f57cef9e545c4fc489d912b2c5
#
_entry.id   907455f57cef9e545c4fc489d912b2c5
#
_cell.length_a   1.000
_cell.length_b   1.000
_cell.length_c   1.000
_cell.angle_alpha   90.00
_cell.angle_beta   90.00
_cell.angle_gamma   90.00
#
_symmetry.space_group_name_H-M   'P 1'
#
loop_
_entity.id
_entity.type
_entity.pdbx_description
1 polymer ?
#
loop_
_entity_poly.entity_id
_entity_poly.type
_entity_poly.pdbx_seq_one_letter_code
_entity_poly.pdbx_strand_id
1 'polypeptide(L)'
;KEHMSELYASKYLSLYKDFTARESKALLMDDSIFFNPFDFSLIVNIDSQIVEKKMDLVETFNTLKGIEVEGIKLRYFEDKKYIFVDGKNEVVIWREFDKESLDIAKELDFIKENCDITKELYINGITQTHTKKELVAKESIFELRALLVEGVKIDE
;
A
#
# COMPACT_ATOMS: atom_id res chain seq x y z
N LYS A 1 -6.59 14.16 13.75
CA LYS A 1 -5.79 13.14 13.07
C LYS A 1 -6.53 12.46 11.93
N GLU A 2 -7.73 11.94 12.19
CA GLU A 2 -8.58 11.32 11.16
C GLU A 2 -8.94 12.28 10.03
N HIS A 3 -9.26 13.51 10.38
CA HIS A 3 -9.60 14.54 9.42
C HIS A 3 -8.45 14.90 8.48
N MET A 4 -7.22 14.91 8.98
CA MET A 4 -6.03 15.15 8.17
C MET A 4 -5.78 13.99 7.20
N SER A 5 -5.97 12.75 7.62
CA SER A 5 -5.84 11.58 6.78
C SER A 5 -6.87 11.56 5.65
N GLU A 6 -8.12 11.92 5.94
CA GLU A 6 -9.18 12.01 4.94
C GLU A 6 -8.90 13.09 3.91
N LEU A 7 -8.42 14.26 4.34
CA LEU A 7 -8.03 15.35 3.43
C LEU A 7 -6.86 14.92 2.54
N TYR A 8 -5.90 14.21 3.10
CA TYR A 8 -4.73 13.72 2.37
C TYR A 8 -5.13 12.72 1.28
N ALA A 9 -5.94 11.73 1.64
CA ALA A 9 -6.43 10.74 0.69
C ALA A 9 -7.30 11.39 -0.39
N SER A 10 -8.16 12.33 -0.03
CA SER A 10 -8.98 13.09 -0.97
C SER A 10 -8.13 13.87 -1.95
N LYS A 11 -7.05 14.49 -1.48
CA LYS A 11 -6.11 15.23 -2.31
C LYS A 11 -5.40 14.30 -3.32
N TYR A 12 -4.91 13.15 -2.87
CA TYR A 12 -4.28 12.17 -3.75
C TYR A 12 -5.27 11.58 -4.74
N LEU A 13 -6.49 11.31 -4.31
CA LEU A 13 -7.54 10.83 -5.18
C LEU A 13 -7.87 11.84 -6.28
N SER A 14 -7.93 13.13 -5.94
CA SER A 14 -8.15 14.21 -6.89
C SER A 14 -7.02 14.30 -7.92
N LEU A 15 -5.77 14.21 -7.47
CA LEU A 15 -4.60 14.19 -8.35
C LEU A 15 -4.62 12.98 -9.28
N TYR A 16 -4.99 11.82 -8.75
CA TYR A 16 -5.13 10.60 -9.52
C TYR A 16 -6.20 10.73 -10.60
N LYS A 17 -7.34 11.33 -10.28
CA LYS A 17 -8.42 11.62 -11.22
C LYS A 17 -7.95 12.49 -12.38
N ASP A 18 -7.28 13.60 -12.06
CA ASP A 18 -6.75 14.51 -13.08
C ASP A 18 -5.81 13.79 -14.03
N PHE A 19 -4.97 12.94 -13.48
CA PHE A 19 -4.04 12.15 -14.26
C PHE A 19 -4.78 11.15 -15.16
N THR A 20 -5.71 10.37 -14.61
CA THR A 20 -6.43 9.34 -15.37
C THR A 20 -7.37 9.91 -16.42
N ALA A 21 -7.95 11.07 -16.18
CA ALA A 21 -8.80 11.76 -17.14
C ALA A 21 -8.03 12.18 -18.40
N ARG A 22 -6.74 12.45 -18.28
CA ARG A 22 -5.88 12.89 -19.38
C ARG A 22 -5.12 11.76 -20.05
N GLU A 23 -4.73 10.77 -19.25
CA GLU A 23 -3.86 9.66 -19.66
C GLU A 23 -4.57 8.31 -19.44
N SER A 24 -5.78 8.19 -19.88
CA SER A 24 -6.75 7.15 -19.52
C SER A 24 -6.27 5.69 -19.48
N LYS A 25 -5.03 5.41 -19.78
CA LYS A 25 -4.45 4.08 -19.78
C LYS A 25 -3.12 3.99 -19.05
N ALA A 26 -2.59 5.09 -18.56
CA ALA A 26 -1.33 5.05 -17.86
C ALA A 26 -1.54 4.38 -16.49
N LEU A 27 -0.95 3.23 -16.34
CA LEU A 27 -0.82 2.60 -15.05
C LEU A 27 0.04 3.50 -14.21
N LEU A 28 -0.61 4.14 -13.28
CA LEU A 28 0.00 5.10 -12.40
C LEU A 28 0.91 4.48 -11.40
N MET A 29 0.80 3.18 -11.23
CA MET A 29 1.62 2.42 -10.33
C MET A 29 2.55 1.53 -11.12
N ASP A 30 3.81 1.88 -11.10
CA ASP A 30 4.92 1.11 -11.64
C ASP A 30 5.11 -0.16 -10.78
N ASP A 31 5.57 -1.23 -11.39
CA ASP A 31 5.86 -2.49 -10.69
C ASP A 31 6.91 -2.34 -9.59
N SER A 32 7.73 -1.32 -9.63
CA SER A 32 8.70 -1.01 -8.58
C SER A 32 8.05 -0.82 -7.20
N ILE A 33 6.78 -0.45 -7.15
CA ILE A 33 6.02 -0.28 -5.91
C ILE A 33 5.89 -1.61 -5.15
N PHE A 34 5.81 -2.72 -5.87
CA PHE A 34 5.76 -4.04 -5.23
C PHE A 34 7.01 -4.30 -4.40
N PHE A 35 8.14 -3.72 -4.79
CA PHE A 35 9.45 -3.93 -4.16
C PHE A 35 9.82 -2.83 -3.17
N ASN A 36 9.42 -1.60 -3.44
CA ASN A 36 9.67 -0.47 -2.54
C ASN A 36 8.47 0.49 -2.51
N PRO A 37 7.50 0.26 -1.61
CA PRO A 37 6.32 1.12 -1.50
C PRO A 37 6.57 2.44 -0.76
N PHE A 38 7.75 2.62 -0.16
CA PHE A 38 8.03 3.79 0.69
C PHE A 38 8.52 5.00 -0.09
N ASP A 39 8.88 4.83 -1.34
CA ASP A 39 9.40 5.92 -2.19
C ASP A 39 8.57 6.01 -3.48
N PHE A 40 7.29 6.25 -3.30
CA PHE A 40 6.36 6.34 -4.42
C PHE A 40 5.98 7.79 -4.71
N SER A 41 6.00 8.13 -6.00
CA SER A 41 5.58 9.44 -6.48
C SER A 41 4.64 9.29 -7.67
N LEU A 42 3.70 10.22 -7.77
CA LEU A 42 2.85 10.37 -8.95
C LEU A 42 3.37 11.52 -9.80
N ILE A 43 3.39 11.30 -11.10
CA ILE A 43 3.66 12.36 -12.07
C ILE A 43 2.31 12.88 -12.53
N VAL A 44 2.03 14.14 -12.23
CA VAL A 44 0.77 14.79 -12.57
C VAL A 44 1.02 16.04 -13.40
N ASN A 45 0.08 16.36 -14.28
CA ASN A 45 0.09 17.59 -15.05
C ASN A 45 -0.86 18.58 -14.37
N ILE A 46 -0.28 19.64 -13.82
CA ILE A 46 -1.03 20.72 -13.17
C ILE A 46 -0.71 22.00 -13.95
N ASP A 47 -1.76 22.64 -14.49
CA ASP A 47 -1.63 23.89 -15.26
C ASP A 47 -0.56 23.82 -16.37
N SER A 48 -0.57 22.73 -17.12
CA SER A 48 0.38 22.46 -18.21
C SER A 48 1.83 22.23 -17.75
N GLN A 49 2.04 22.04 -16.45
CA GLN A 49 3.34 21.68 -15.88
C GLN A 49 3.32 20.25 -15.37
N ILE A 50 4.35 19.50 -15.67
CA ILE A 50 4.55 18.15 -15.15
C ILE A 50 5.19 18.28 -13.77
N VAL A 51 4.48 17.82 -12.75
CA VAL A 51 4.91 17.90 -11.35
C VAL A 51 4.94 16.50 -10.75
N GLU A 52 6.04 16.19 -10.07
CA GLU A 52 6.16 14.98 -9.28
C GLU A 52 5.62 15.23 -7.88
N LYS A 53 4.67 14.39 -7.44
CA LYS A 53 4.10 14.46 -6.09
C LYS A 53 4.35 13.17 -5.35
N LYS A 54 5.02 13.25 -4.20
CA LYS A 54 5.20 12.10 -3.31
C LYS A 54 3.86 11.70 -2.71
N MET A 55 3.64 10.40 -2.64
CA MET A 55 2.43 9.83 -2.09
C MET A 55 2.78 8.86 -0.95
N ASP A 56 2.17 9.05 0.21
CA ASP A 56 2.28 8.12 1.31
C ASP A 56 1.28 6.98 1.09
N LEU A 57 1.78 5.85 0.59
CA LEU A 57 0.93 4.69 0.29
C LEU A 57 0.33 4.08 1.54
N VAL A 58 1.07 4.06 2.64
CA VAL A 58 0.61 3.50 3.92
C VAL A 58 -0.63 4.25 4.40
N GLU A 59 -0.53 5.56 4.50
CA GLU A 59 -1.63 6.41 4.95
C GLU A 59 -2.80 6.39 3.98
N THR A 60 -2.53 6.45 2.69
CA THR A 60 -3.56 6.41 1.64
C THR A 60 -4.35 5.10 1.70
N PHE A 61 -3.68 3.98 1.82
CA PHE A 61 -4.33 2.67 1.95
C PHE A 61 -5.21 2.61 3.20
N ASN A 62 -4.67 3.03 4.35
CA ASN A 62 -5.42 3.02 5.61
C ASN A 62 -6.71 3.81 5.50
N THR A 63 -6.64 4.98 4.87
CA THR A 63 -7.81 5.87 4.72
C THR A 63 -8.82 5.30 3.73
N LEU A 64 -8.39 4.90 2.55
CA LEU A 64 -9.28 4.39 1.50
C LEU A 64 -9.92 3.06 1.88
N LYS A 65 -9.18 2.19 2.55
CA LYS A 65 -9.69 0.91 3.02
C LYS A 65 -10.55 1.04 4.28
N GLY A 66 -10.46 2.18 4.98
CA GLY A 66 -11.19 2.39 6.23
C GLY A 66 -10.61 1.59 7.39
N ILE A 67 -9.28 1.47 7.44
CA ILE A 67 -8.61 0.77 8.53
C ILE A 67 -8.70 1.60 9.82
N GLU A 68 -9.27 1.01 10.86
CA GLU A 68 -9.24 1.60 12.20
C GLU A 68 -7.90 1.25 12.83
N VAL A 69 -6.93 2.17 12.71
CA VAL A 69 -5.55 1.93 13.11
C VAL A 69 -5.42 1.99 14.63
N GLU A 70 -4.93 0.92 15.23
CA GLU A 70 -4.64 0.84 16.66
C GLU A 70 -3.16 1.07 16.98
N GLY A 71 -2.28 0.80 16.02
CA GLY A 71 -0.85 1.03 16.18
C GLY A 71 -0.10 0.85 14.87
N ILE A 72 1.11 1.40 14.83
CA ILE A 72 2.02 1.26 13.69
C ILE A 72 3.40 0.93 14.25
N LYS A 73 4.02 -0.13 13.71
CA LYS A 73 5.35 -0.58 14.12
C LYS A 73 6.31 -0.49 12.95
N LEU A 74 7.48 0.07 13.22
CA LEU A 74 8.60 0.03 12.29
C LEU A 74 9.57 -1.07 12.74
N ARG A 75 9.89 -1.99 11.85
CA ARG A 75 10.80 -3.11 12.13
C ARG A 75 11.76 -3.29 10.96
N TYR A 76 12.86 -3.97 11.22
CA TYR A 76 13.84 -4.33 10.21
C TYR A 76 14.05 -5.84 10.21
N PHE A 77 14.05 -6.43 9.03
CA PHE A 77 14.34 -7.83 8.81
C PHE A 77 15.36 -7.95 7.68
N GLU A 78 16.51 -8.53 7.96
CA GLU A 78 17.61 -8.65 7.00
C GLU A 78 17.94 -7.31 6.32
N ASP A 79 18.08 -6.25 7.11
CA ASP A 79 18.35 -4.87 6.70
C ASP A 79 17.26 -4.22 5.83
N LYS A 80 16.11 -4.87 5.69
CA LYS A 80 14.93 -4.34 4.98
C LYS A 80 13.94 -3.73 5.95
N LYS A 81 13.39 -2.60 5.56
CA LYS A 81 12.39 -1.89 6.35
C LYS A 81 11.01 -2.55 6.20
N TYR A 82 10.36 -2.77 7.34
CA TYR A 82 8.98 -3.25 7.43
C TYR A 82 8.15 -2.27 8.24
N ILE A 83 6.95 -1.95 7.75
CA ILE A 83 5.95 -1.23 8.52
C ILE A 83 4.74 -2.15 8.70
N PHE A 84 4.37 -2.38 9.97
CA PHE A 84 3.18 -3.13 10.34
C PHE A 84 2.12 -2.15 10.82
N VAL A 85 0.99 -2.09 10.13
CA VAL A 85 -0.16 -1.32 10.57
C VAL A 85 -1.10 -2.28 11.27
N ASP A 86 -1.24 -2.14 12.58
CA ASP A 86 -2.17 -2.94 13.36
C ASP A 86 -3.53 -2.24 13.36
N GLY A 87 -4.46 -2.76 12.60
CA GLY A 87 -5.84 -2.32 12.60
C GLY A 87 -6.70 -3.18 13.53
N LYS A 88 -7.90 -2.72 13.81
CA LYS A 88 -8.85 -3.45 14.63
C LYS A 88 -9.17 -4.84 14.07
N ASN A 89 -9.37 -4.93 12.75
CA ASN A 89 -9.76 -6.17 12.07
C ASN A 89 -8.73 -6.62 11.03
N GLU A 90 -7.77 -5.77 10.68
CA GLU A 90 -6.81 -6.02 9.62
C GLU A 90 -5.38 -5.73 10.10
N VAL A 91 -4.42 -6.36 9.46
CA VAL A 91 -3.00 -6.01 9.57
C VAL A 91 -2.49 -5.72 8.17
N VAL A 92 -1.87 -4.58 7.98
CA VAL A 92 -1.28 -4.21 6.69
C VAL A 92 0.23 -4.17 6.84
N ILE A 93 0.91 -4.94 6.03
CA ILE A 93 2.36 -5.08 6.07
C ILE A 93 2.95 -4.45 4.81
N TRP A 94 3.78 -3.44 5.01
CA TRP A 94 4.51 -2.77 3.94
C TRP A 94 5.98 -3.07 4.10
N ARG A 95 6.64 -3.49 3.02
CA ARG A 95 8.06 -3.80 3.07
C ARG A 95 8.79 -3.51 1.77
N GLU A 96 10.05 -3.14 1.91
CA GLU A 96 11.00 -3.26 0.82
C GLU A 96 11.32 -4.75 0.67
N PHE A 97 11.25 -5.30 -0.53
CA PHE A 97 11.68 -6.67 -0.70
C PHE A 97 12.29 -6.91 -2.07
N ASP A 98 13.22 -7.85 -2.08
CA ASP A 98 13.83 -8.37 -3.29
C ASP A 98 13.41 -9.84 -3.41
N LYS A 99 12.68 -10.14 -4.47
CA LYS A 99 12.14 -11.48 -4.71
C LYS A 99 13.23 -12.55 -4.77
N GLU A 100 14.44 -12.18 -5.24
CA GLU A 100 15.54 -13.12 -5.41
C GLU A 100 16.29 -13.39 -4.12
N SER A 101 16.35 -12.43 -3.22
CA SER A 101 17.10 -12.52 -1.97
C SER A 101 16.24 -12.86 -0.75
N LEU A 102 14.92 -12.93 -0.92
CA LEU A 102 14.00 -13.14 0.19
C LEU A 102 13.95 -14.61 0.63
N ASP A 103 14.30 -14.88 1.90
CA ASP A 103 14.04 -16.14 2.55
C ASP A 103 12.62 -16.15 3.10
N ILE A 104 11.70 -16.74 2.35
CA ILE A 104 10.27 -16.72 2.64
C ILE A 104 9.94 -17.41 3.97
N ALA A 105 10.62 -18.51 4.31
CA ALA A 105 10.34 -19.21 5.57
C ALA A 105 10.71 -18.36 6.78
N LYS A 106 11.84 -17.67 6.73
CA LYS A 106 12.27 -16.75 7.79
C LYS A 106 11.35 -15.52 7.86
N GLU A 107 10.91 -15.02 6.71
CA GLU A 107 9.97 -13.91 6.68
C GLU A 107 8.64 -14.28 7.33
N LEU A 108 8.13 -15.47 7.08
CA LEU A 108 6.89 -15.94 7.72
C LEU A 108 7.00 -15.95 9.23
N ASP A 109 8.10 -16.44 9.76
CA ASP A 109 8.35 -16.45 11.20
C ASP A 109 8.42 -15.01 11.75
N PHE A 110 9.10 -14.13 11.04
CA PHE A 110 9.20 -12.71 11.40
C PHE A 110 7.82 -12.04 11.43
N ILE A 111 6.98 -12.30 10.43
CA ILE A 111 5.62 -11.75 10.38
C ILE A 111 4.79 -12.26 11.56
N LYS A 112 4.84 -13.56 11.84
CA LYS A 112 4.10 -14.16 12.96
C LYS A 112 4.50 -13.58 14.31
N GLU A 113 5.77 -13.23 14.48
CA GLU A 113 6.28 -12.63 15.71
C GLU A 113 5.84 -11.17 15.90
N ASN A 114 5.52 -10.47 14.81
CA ASN A 114 5.29 -9.02 14.84
C ASN A 114 3.83 -8.60 14.65
N CYS A 115 2.93 -9.50 14.32
CA CYS A 115 1.53 -9.17 14.15
C CYS A 115 0.61 -10.35 14.42
N ASP A 116 -0.68 -10.06 14.57
CA ASP A 116 -1.73 -11.07 14.74
C ASP A 116 -2.17 -11.59 13.36
N ILE A 117 -1.67 -12.76 13.00
CA ILE A 117 -1.96 -13.39 11.71
C ILE A 117 -3.40 -13.95 11.60
N THR A 118 -4.19 -13.91 12.68
CA THR A 118 -5.60 -14.31 12.63
C THR A 118 -6.51 -13.24 12.05
N LYS A 119 -6.03 -12.00 12.01
CA LYS A 119 -6.72 -10.90 11.35
C LYS A 119 -6.58 -11.00 9.82
N GLU A 120 -7.35 -10.21 9.11
CA GLU A 120 -7.21 -10.09 7.65
C GLU A 120 -5.87 -9.43 7.33
N LEU A 121 -5.05 -10.08 6.51
CA LEU A 121 -3.69 -9.63 6.21
C LEU A 121 -3.57 -9.06 4.80
N TYR A 122 -2.87 -7.95 4.71
CA TYR A 122 -2.48 -7.33 3.44
C TYR A 122 -0.97 -7.16 3.42
N ILE A 123 -0.35 -7.48 2.29
CA ILE A 123 1.10 -7.35 2.11
C ILE A 123 1.41 -7.00 0.66
N ASN A 124 2.41 -6.17 0.44
CA ASN A 124 2.87 -5.86 -0.92
C ASN A 124 3.80 -6.96 -1.43
N GLY A 125 3.63 -7.36 -2.68
CA GLY A 125 4.46 -8.36 -3.30
C GLY A 125 4.19 -9.78 -2.81
N ILE A 126 2.94 -10.25 -2.97
CA ILE A 126 2.56 -11.60 -2.55
C ILE A 126 3.32 -12.67 -3.34
N THR A 127 3.85 -13.65 -2.63
CA THR A 127 4.39 -14.88 -3.19
C THR A 127 3.41 -16.03 -2.95
N GLN A 128 3.61 -17.15 -3.62
CA GLN A 128 2.78 -18.34 -3.41
C GLN A 128 2.76 -18.81 -1.95
N THR A 129 3.81 -18.52 -1.20
CA THR A 129 3.92 -18.89 0.20
C THR A 129 3.00 -18.09 1.11
N HIS A 130 2.71 -16.84 0.73
CA HIS A 130 1.79 -15.98 1.47
C HIS A 130 0.32 -16.35 1.28
N THR A 131 0.02 -17.31 0.39
CA THR A 131 -1.33 -17.80 0.13
C THR A 131 -1.58 -19.20 0.65
N LYS A 132 -0.60 -19.79 1.36
CA LYS A 132 -0.76 -21.11 1.97
C LYS A 132 -1.55 -21.04 3.28
N LYS A 133 -2.05 -22.19 3.74
CA LYS A 133 -2.88 -22.31 4.95
C LYS A 133 -2.30 -21.66 6.21
N GLU A 134 -0.98 -21.53 6.30
CA GLU A 134 -0.31 -20.96 7.47
C GLU A 134 -0.38 -19.44 7.51
N LEU A 135 -0.44 -18.80 6.34
CA LEU A 135 -0.55 -17.36 6.22
C LEU A 135 -1.32 -17.05 4.94
N VAL A 136 -2.49 -16.48 5.09
CA VAL A 136 -3.32 -16.05 3.95
C VAL A 136 -3.31 -14.52 3.92
N ALA A 137 -2.66 -13.95 2.91
CA ALA A 137 -2.57 -12.51 2.75
C ALA A 137 -3.10 -12.07 1.38
N LYS A 138 -3.61 -10.86 1.34
CA LYS A 138 -4.06 -10.20 0.10
C LYS A 138 -3.00 -9.21 -0.37
N GLU A 139 -2.93 -9.02 -1.67
CA GLU A 139 -1.98 -8.08 -2.27
C GLU A 139 -2.45 -6.63 -2.07
N SER A 140 -1.73 -5.89 -1.23
CA SER A 140 -2.11 -4.52 -0.87
C SER A 140 -2.07 -3.54 -2.03
N ILE A 141 -1.12 -3.68 -2.96
CA ILE A 141 -1.00 -2.76 -4.10
C ILE A 141 -2.17 -2.96 -5.08
N PHE A 142 -2.58 -4.20 -5.32
CA PHE A 142 -3.76 -4.46 -6.15
C PHE A 142 -5.02 -3.91 -5.52
N GLU A 143 -5.18 -4.09 -4.21
CA GLU A 143 -6.32 -3.57 -3.48
C GLU A 143 -6.35 -2.03 -3.52
N LEU A 144 -5.20 -1.39 -3.29
CA LEU A 144 -5.07 0.05 -3.36
C LEU A 144 -5.42 0.58 -4.75
N ARG A 145 -4.92 -0.08 -5.78
CA ARG A 145 -5.21 0.28 -7.17
C ARG A 145 -6.72 0.21 -7.46
N ALA A 146 -7.37 -0.85 -7.00
CA ALA A 146 -8.82 -1.02 -7.14
C ALA A 146 -9.60 0.07 -6.41
N LEU A 147 -9.20 0.41 -5.20
CA LEU A 147 -9.82 1.48 -4.41
C LEU A 147 -9.69 2.85 -5.07
N LEU A 148 -8.54 3.14 -5.65
CA LEU A 148 -8.30 4.39 -6.37
C LEU A 148 -9.17 4.48 -7.63
N VAL A 149 -9.28 3.41 -8.39
CA VAL A 149 -10.12 3.36 -9.59
C VAL A 149 -11.60 3.49 -9.23
N GLU A 150 -12.06 2.82 -8.19
CA GLU A 150 -13.43 2.91 -7.70
C GLU A 150 -13.75 4.33 -7.24
N GLY A 151 -12.84 4.97 -6.52
CA GLY A 151 -12.98 6.37 -6.11
C GLY A 151 -13.12 7.31 -7.29
N VAL A 152 -12.40 7.10 -8.38
CA VAL A 152 -12.53 7.88 -9.62
C VAL A 152 -13.92 7.71 -10.25
N LYS A 153 -14.48 6.51 -10.22
CA LYS A 153 -15.82 6.23 -10.79
C LYS A 153 -16.95 6.86 -9.98
N ILE A 154 -16.83 6.92 -8.67
CA ILE A 154 -17.87 7.45 -7.78
C ILE A 154 -18.08 8.95 -8.01
N ASP A 155 -17.05 9.67 -8.38
CA ASP A 155 -17.09 11.11 -8.57
C ASP A 155 -17.50 11.52 -10.00
N GLU A 156 -17.71 10.58 -10.90
CA GLU A 156 -18.30 10.83 -12.20
C GLU A 156 -19.83 10.95 -12.11
#